data_97c8ea722161078994a6440644e208de
#
_entry.id   97c8ea722161078994a6440644e208de
#
_cell.length_a   1.000
_cell.length_b   1.000
_cell.length_c   1.000
_cell.angle_alpha   90.00
_cell.angle_beta   90.00
_cell.angle_gamma   90.00
#
_symmetry.space_group_name_H-M   'P 1'
#
loop_
_entity.id
_entity.type
_entity.pdbx_description
1 polymer ?
#
loop_
_entity_poly.entity_id
_entity_poly.type
_entity_poly.pdbx_seq_one_letter_code
_entity_poly.pdbx_strand_id
1 'polypeptide(L)'
;MSEPFLIRDFPLSERPRERFLREGARGLSNQELIALLLRTGTKNESVLQLADRLIIKFDGLRMLKDASVQEITGINGIGEAKAIQLLAAVELGRRVHNLMTTDRYVIRSPEDCANFLMEELRFLSQEHFVCVYLNTKNQVLHKQTIFIGSLNSSIVHPREVFKEAFRRSAASIICAHNHPSGDPTPSKEDIDVTKRLIECGRLIGIDILDHLIIGEKKYVSLKEKGYL
;
A
#
# COMPACT_ATOMS: atom_id res chain seq x y z
N MET A 1 -25.23 26.81 37.04
CA MET A 1 -24.77 25.77 36.11
C MET A 1 -24.17 26.48 34.92
N SER A 2 -22.89 26.33 34.68
CA SER A 2 -22.21 26.95 33.50
C SER A 2 -22.79 26.33 32.23
N GLU A 3 -23.10 27.16 31.24
CA GLU A 3 -23.52 26.67 29.92
C GLU A 3 -22.43 25.76 29.32
N PRO A 4 -22.81 24.67 28.63
CA PRO A 4 -21.84 23.77 28.04
C PRO A 4 -21.08 24.50 26.94
N PHE A 5 -19.72 24.40 26.98
CA PHE A 5 -18.85 24.98 26.00
C PHE A 5 -18.97 24.20 24.67
N LEU A 6 -19.51 24.85 23.63
CA LEU A 6 -19.85 24.24 22.37
C LEU A 6 -18.73 24.49 21.34
N ILE A 7 -18.65 23.66 20.27
CA ILE A 7 -17.64 23.84 19.21
C ILE A 7 -17.69 25.25 18.57
N ARG A 8 -18.88 25.85 18.48
CA ARG A 8 -19.04 27.22 17.95
C ARG A 8 -18.34 28.30 18.80
N ASP A 9 -18.02 27.99 20.05
CA ASP A 9 -17.39 28.91 20.99
C ASP A 9 -15.86 28.92 20.86
N PHE A 10 -15.29 27.92 20.12
CA PHE A 10 -13.89 27.88 19.76
C PHE A 10 -13.59 28.83 18.60
N PRO A 11 -12.39 29.45 18.57
CA PRO A 11 -11.89 30.15 17.39
C PRO A 11 -12.01 29.27 16.14
N LEU A 12 -12.32 29.84 15.00
CA LEU A 12 -12.49 29.08 13.75
C LEU A 12 -11.24 28.21 13.45
N SER A 13 -10.03 28.73 13.68
CA SER A 13 -8.79 28.01 13.46
C SER A 13 -8.62 26.76 14.32
N GLU A 14 -9.29 26.67 15.45
CA GLU A 14 -9.17 25.59 16.44
C GLU A 14 -10.28 24.53 16.32
N ARG A 15 -11.24 24.73 15.42
CA ARG A 15 -12.31 23.77 15.23
C ARG A 15 -11.79 22.54 14.44
N PRO A 16 -12.17 21.31 14.82
CA PRO A 16 -11.66 20.08 14.20
C PRO A 16 -11.77 20.02 12.67
N ARG A 17 -12.86 20.58 12.10
CA ARG A 17 -13.06 20.58 10.63
C ARG A 17 -12.07 21.53 9.93
N GLU A 18 -11.89 22.72 10.44
CA GLU A 18 -10.98 23.73 9.93
C GLU A 18 -9.53 23.31 10.11
N ARG A 19 -9.20 22.68 11.24
CA ARG A 19 -7.89 22.08 11.47
C ARG A 19 -7.62 20.91 10.49
N PHE A 20 -8.61 20.05 10.24
CA PHE A 20 -8.48 18.99 9.26
C PHE A 20 -8.15 19.53 7.86
N LEU A 21 -8.81 20.60 7.42
CA LEU A 21 -8.55 21.23 6.12
C LEU A 21 -7.15 21.85 6.04
N ARG A 22 -6.64 22.41 7.14
CA ARG A 22 -5.33 23.07 7.20
C ARG A 22 -4.18 22.09 7.39
N GLU A 23 -4.32 21.13 8.29
CA GLU A 23 -3.23 20.28 8.81
C GLU A 23 -3.35 18.82 8.31
N GLY A 24 -4.48 18.46 7.73
CA GLY A 24 -4.80 17.08 7.35
C GLY A 24 -5.13 16.20 8.55
N ALA A 25 -5.54 14.95 8.30
CA ALA A 25 -5.95 14.02 9.34
C ALA A 25 -4.86 13.72 10.38
N ARG A 26 -3.57 13.77 9.99
CA ARG A 26 -2.45 13.48 10.89
C ARG A 26 -2.23 14.54 11.98
N GLY A 27 -2.71 15.75 11.76
CA GLY A 27 -2.62 16.84 12.72
C GLY A 27 -3.70 16.79 13.82
N LEU A 28 -4.70 15.91 13.70
CA LEU A 28 -5.80 15.82 14.64
C LEU A 28 -5.59 14.71 15.68
N SER A 29 -6.09 14.98 16.90
CA SER A 29 -6.19 13.96 17.96
C SER A 29 -7.29 12.93 17.66
N ASN A 30 -7.23 11.78 18.33
CA ASN A 30 -8.28 10.76 18.25
C ASN A 30 -9.67 11.32 18.65
N GLN A 31 -9.71 12.19 19.65
CA GLN A 31 -10.90 12.89 20.08
C GLN A 31 -11.51 13.73 18.95
N GLU A 32 -10.68 14.51 18.26
CA GLU A 32 -11.13 15.36 17.16
C GLU A 32 -11.62 14.54 15.97
N LEU A 33 -10.92 13.45 15.62
CA LEU A 33 -11.35 12.54 14.55
C LEU A 33 -12.70 11.88 14.85
N ILE A 34 -12.91 11.42 16.10
CA ILE A 34 -14.20 10.87 16.54
C ILE A 34 -15.27 11.95 16.54
N ALA A 35 -14.95 13.17 17.01
CA ALA A 35 -15.89 14.29 17.00
C ALA A 35 -16.34 14.66 15.57
N LEU A 36 -15.46 14.60 14.58
CA LEU A 36 -15.80 14.76 13.16
C LEU A 36 -16.81 13.69 12.68
N LEU A 37 -16.63 12.43 13.09
CA LEU A 37 -17.54 11.35 12.76
C LEU A 37 -18.90 11.51 13.45
N LEU A 38 -18.92 11.84 14.74
CA LEU A 38 -20.16 12.04 15.51
C LEU A 38 -20.94 13.30 15.11
N ARG A 39 -20.27 14.30 14.51
CA ARG A 39 -20.78 15.57 13.96
C ARG A 39 -21.40 16.52 14.99
N THR A 40 -22.20 16.02 15.91
CA THR A 40 -22.93 16.83 16.90
C THR A 40 -22.82 16.20 18.29
N GLY A 41 -22.73 17.04 19.32
CA GLY A 41 -22.89 16.63 20.71
C GLY A 41 -24.33 16.39 21.10
N THR A 42 -24.64 16.69 22.37
CA THR A 42 -25.99 16.71 22.93
C THR A 42 -26.39 18.14 23.29
N LYS A 43 -27.60 18.30 23.84
CA LYS A 43 -28.05 19.61 24.36
C LYS A 43 -27.14 20.14 25.49
N ASN A 44 -26.55 19.24 26.28
CA ASN A 44 -25.80 19.56 27.49
C ASN A 44 -24.29 19.30 27.37
N GLU A 45 -23.80 18.87 26.19
CA GLU A 45 -22.41 18.42 26.03
C GLU A 45 -21.96 18.64 24.59
N SER A 46 -20.73 19.18 24.45
CA SER A 46 -20.10 19.34 23.13
C SER A 46 -19.77 17.99 22.51
N VAL A 47 -19.59 17.95 21.18
CA VAL A 47 -19.19 16.70 20.50
C VAL A 47 -17.79 16.26 20.88
N LEU A 48 -16.88 17.16 21.28
CA LEU A 48 -15.55 16.81 21.79
C LEU A 48 -15.66 16.09 23.13
N GLN A 49 -16.47 16.60 24.07
CA GLN A 49 -16.73 15.93 25.35
C GLN A 49 -17.40 14.56 25.16
N LEU A 50 -18.35 14.46 24.20
CA LEU A 50 -19.00 13.19 23.85
C LEU A 50 -17.98 12.19 23.28
N ALA A 51 -17.03 12.66 22.46
CA ALA A 51 -15.93 11.84 21.93
C ALA A 51 -14.99 11.36 23.04
N ASP A 52 -14.65 12.23 24.01
CA ASP A 52 -13.84 11.85 25.18
C ASP A 52 -14.51 10.75 25.99
N ARG A 53 -15.81 10.88 26.30
CA ARG A 53 -16.54 9.85 27.04
C ARG A 53 -16.52 8.51 26.31
N LEU A 54 -16.63 8.54 24.98
CA LEU A 54 -16.53 7.33 24.18
C LEU A 54 -15.13 6.72 24.28
N ILE A 55 -14.06 7.52 24.13
CA ILE A 55 -12.68 7.06 24.25
C ILE A 55 -12.42 6.47 25.64
N ILE A 56 -12.87 7.13 26.70
CA ILE A 56 -12.71 6.65 28.09
C ILE A 56 -13.44 5.33 28.29
N LYS A 57 -14.70 5.22 27.83
CA LYS A 57 -15.52 4.00 28.00
C LYS A 57 -14.90 2.79 27.32
N PHE A 58 -14.21 2.97 26.18
CA PHE A 58 -13.61 1.89 25.41
C PHE A 58 -12.09 1.81 25.57
N ASP A 59 -11.52 2.40 26.63
CA ASP A 59 -10.07 2.37 26.88
C ASP A 59 -9.24 2.70 25.63
N GLY A 60 -9.61 3.79 24.97
CA GLY A 60 -9.02 4.24 23.71
C GLY A 60 -9.62 3.59 22.46
N LEU A 61 -8.90 3.69 21.34
CA LEU A 61 -9.36 3.15 20.06
C LEU A 61 -9.27 1.61 20.01
N ARG A 62 -8.48 1.01 20.90
CA ARG A 62 -8.18 -0.44 20.84
C ARG A 62 -9.44 -1.27 21.06
N MET A 63 -10.25 -0.95 22.06
CA MET A 63 -11.48 -1.68 22.38
C MET A 63 -12.66 -1.26 21.49
N LEU A 64 -12.59 -0.08 20.90
CA LEU A 64 -13.62 0.42 20.00
C LEU A 64 -13.79 -0.43 18.73
N LYS A 65 -12.71 -1.09 18.28
CA LYS A 65 -12.74 -1.96 17.09
C LYS A 65 -13.69 -3.16 17.22
N ASP A 66 -13.90 -3.65 18.45
CA ASP A 66 -14.70 -4.84 18.74
C ASP A 66 -16.06 -4.48 19.39
N ALA A 67 -16.35 -3.18 19.52
CA ALA A 67 -17.56 -2.69 20.14
C ALA A 67 -18.82 -3.02 19.32
N SER A 68 -19.90 -3.38 19.99
CA SER A 68 -21.23 -3.56 19.38
C SER A 68 -22.01 -2.25 19.33
N VAL A 69 -23.03 -2.20 18.46
CA VAL A 69 -23.98 -1.07 18.40
C VAL A 69 -24.61 -0.82 19.76
N GLN A 70 -25.02 -1.89 20.49
CA GLN A 70 -25.66 -1.80 21.80
C GLN A 70 -24.73 -1.16 22.84
N GLU A 71 -23.45 -1.53 22.86
CA GLU A 71 -22.47 -0.96 23.79
C GLU A 71 -22.23 0.52 23.54
N ILE A 72 -22.16 0.94 22.26
CA ILE A 72 -21.95 2.33 21.89
C ILE A 72 -23.21 3.18 22.16
N THR A 73 -24.40 2.67 21.84
CA THR A 73 -25.67 3.36 22.13
C THR A 73 -25.98 3.48 23.62
N GLY A 74 -25.34 2.65 24.45
CA GLY A 74 -25.37 2.82 25.94
C GLY A 74 -24.68 4.10 26.44
N ILE A 75 -24.06 4.89 25.55
CA ILE A 75 -23.51 6.22 25.86
C ILE A 75 -24.61 7.25 25.57
N ASN A 76 -25.08 7.95 26.61
CA ASN A 76 -26.06 9.01 26.43
C ASN A 76 -25.59 10.05 25.40
N GLY A 77 -26.36 10.34 24.37
CA GLY A 77 -26.04 11.24 23.28
C GLY A 77 -25.51 10.54 22.00
N ILE A 78 -25.32 9.22 22.04
CA ILE A 78 -25.02 8.41 20.87
C ILE A 78 -26.21 7.49 20.57
N GLY A 79 -27.01 7.86 19.58
CA GLY A 79 -28.06 6.99 19.05
C GLY A 79 -27.54 6.02 18.01
N GLU A 80 -28.39 5.12 17.50
CA GLU A 80 -28.03 4.10 16.52
C GLU A 80 -27.32 4.67 15.28
N ALA A 81 -27.79 5.79 14.73
CA ALA A 81 -27.18 6.41 13.55
C ALA A 81 -25.71 6.78 13.75
N LYS A 82 -25.38 7.40 14.90
CA LYS A 82 -24.00 7.75 15.25
C LYS A 82 -23.14 6.50 15.51
N ALA A 83 -23.71 5.50 16.19
CA ALA A 83 -23.02 4.23 16.46
C ALA A 83 -22.69 3.49 15.16
N ILE A 84 -23.64 3.37 14.24
CA ILE A 84 -23.43 2.74 12.93
C ILE A 84 -22.39 3.51 12.12
N GLN A 85 -22.45 4.84 12.08
CA GLN A 85 -21.49 5.67 11.36
C GLN A 85 -20.06 5.46 11.88
N LEU A 86 -19.89 5.40 13.20
CA LEU A 86 -18.59 5.16 13.83
C LEU A 86 -18.06 3.75 13.50
N LEU A 87 -18.87 2.72 13.68
CA LEU A 87 -18.48 1.33 13.38
C LEU A 87 -18.22 1.11 11.90
N ALA A 88 -18.96 1.75 11.01
CA ALA A 88 -18.69 1.72 9.59
C ALA A 88 -17.31 2.33 9.25
N ALA A 89 -16.94 3.44 9.89
CA ALA A 89 -15.62 4.05 9.72
C ALA A 89 -14.49 3.13 10.25
N VAL A 90 -14.69 2.49 11.41
CA VAL A 90 -13.76 1.50 11.97
C VAL A 90 -13.60 0.30 11.01
N GLU A 91 -14.70 -0.24 10.48
CA GLU A 91 -14.65 -1.37 9.55
C GLU A 91 -13.98 -1.00 8.22
N LEU A 92 -14.23 0.19 7.68
CA LEU A 92 -13.53 0.68 6.49
C LEU A 92 -12.02 0.80 6.75
N GLY A 93 -11.62 1.34 7.90
CA GLY A 93 -10.22 1.41 8.30
C GLY A 93 -9.58 0.02 8.39
N ARG A 94 -10.29 -0.96 8.97
CA ARG A 94 -9.84 -2.36 9.04
C ARG A 94 -9.68 -2.99 7.63
N ARG A 95 -10.64 -2.76 6.73
CA ARG A 95 -10.53 -3.25 5.33
C ARG A 95 -9.34 -2.64 4.61
N VAL A 96 -9.14 -1.34 4.71
CA VAL A 96 -7.98 -0.64 4.12
C VAL A 96 -6.68 -1.20 4.70
N HIS A 97 -6.61 -1.39 6.03
CA HIS A 97 -5.45 -1.98 6.68
C HIS A 97 -5.18 -3.41 6.18
N ASN A 98 -6.21 -4.25 6.08
CA ASN A 98 -6.08 -5.62 5.58
C ASN A 98 -5.64 -5.67 4.10
N LEU A 99 -6.08 -4.73 3.25
CA LEU A 99 -5.58 -4.62 1.88
C LEU A 99 -4.07 -4.31 1.84
N MET A 100 -3.56 -3.62 2.87
CA MET A 100 -2.12 -3.33 3.00
C MET A 100 -1.33 -4.44 3.69
N THR A 101 -2.00 -5.30 4.47
CA THR A 101 -1.39 -6.37 5.28
C THR A 101 -1.70 -7.77 4.78
N THR A 102 -2.40 -7.94 3.65
CA THR A 102 -2.49 -9.26 2.99
C THR A 102 -1.07 -9.81 2.88
N ASP A 103 -0.87 -11.07 3.27
CA ASP A 103 0.40 -11.76 3.23
C ASP A 103 1.09 -11.50 1.89
N ARG A 104 2.01 -10.54 1.90
CA ARG A 104 2.75 -10.19 0.70
C ARG A 104 3.53 -11.40 0.30
N TYR A 105 3.39 -11.81 -0.94
CA TYR A 105 4.17 -12.92 -1.48
C TYR A 105 5.65 -12.66 -1.22
N VAL A 106 6.35 -13.62 -0.61
CA VAL A 106 7.76 -13.53 -0.29
C VAL A 106 8.54 -14.30 -1.33
N ILE A 107 9.45 -13.65 -2.02
CA ILE A 107 10.33 -14.28 -3.01
C ILE A 107 11.64 -14.65 -2.32
N ARG A 108 11.90 -15.94 -2.17
CA ARG A 108 13.10 -16.49 -1.55
C ARG A 108 14.07 -17.08 -2.55
N SER A 109 13.57 -17.42 -3.75
CA SER A 109 14.33 -18.07 -4.83
C SER A 109 13.89 -17.55 -6.20
N PRO A 110 14.69 -17.76 -7.27
CA PRO A 110 14.25 -17.53 -8.63
C PRO A 110 12.99 -18.30 -8.99
N GLU A 111 12.86 -19.53 -8.48
CA GLU A 111 11.66 -20.37 -8.67
C GLU A 111 10.41 -19.74 -8.08
N ASP A 112 10.47 -19.18 -6.86
CA ASP A 112 9.34 -18.46 -6.27
C ASP A 112 8.88 -17.31 -7.17
N CYS A 113 9.82 -16.55 -7.73
CA CYS A 113 9.50 -15.45 -8.63
C CYS A 113 8.94 -15.95 -9.97
N ALA A 114 9.50 -17.02 -10.51
CA ALA A 114 8.98 -17.64 -11.73
C ALA A 114 7.54 -18.12 -11.52
N ASN A 115 7.25 -18.82 -10.41
CA ASN A 115 5.90 -19.29 -10.07
C ASN A 115 4.93 -18.13 -9.89
N PHE A 116 5.38 -17.03 -9.29
CA PHE A 116 4.57 -15.82 -9.12
C PHE A 116 4.16 -15.15 -10.44
N LEU A 117 4.98 -15.30 -11.49
CA LEU A 117 4.79 -14.63 -12.78
C LEU A 117 4.31 -15.58 -13.90
N MET A 118 4.55 -16.87 -13.77
CA MET A 118 4.38 -17.88 -14.84
C MET A 118 2.99 -17.85 -15.47
N GLU A 119 1.93 -17.94 -14.66
CA GLU A 119 0.56 -18.03 -15.17
C GLU A 119 0.12 -16.78 -15.93
N GLU A 120 0.70 -15.63 -15.62
CA GLU A 120 0.36 -14.38 -16.28
C GLU A 120 1.16 -14.18 -17.57
N LEU A 121 2.45 -14.54 -17.56
CA LEU A 121 3.37 -14.20 -18.64
C LEU A 121 3.45 -15.24 -19.75
N ARG A 122 3.32 -16.54 -19.44
CA ARG A 122 3.59 -17.63 -20.40
C ARG A 122 2.65 -17.66 -21.62
N PHE A 123 1.45 -17.09 -21.51
CA PHE A 123 0.45 -17.10 -22.59
C PHE A 123 0.42 -15.81 -23.42
N LEU A 124 1.26 -14.84 -23.09
CA LEU A 124 1.26 -13.57 -23.80
C LEU A 124 1.90 -13.70 -25.17
N SER A 125 1.22 -13.20 -26.20
CA SER A 125 1.67 -13.24 -27.59
C SER A 125 2.75 -12.21 -27.93
N GLN A 126 3.01 -11.27 -27.04
CA GLN A 126 4.07 -10.26 -27.14
C GLN A 126 4.99 -10.36 -25.93
N GLU A 127 6.22 -9.89 -26.06
CA GLU A 127 7.13 -9.77 -24.92
C GLU A 127 6.65 -8.68 -23.97
N HIS A 128 6.55 -8.99 -22.68
CA HIS A 128 6.22 -8.07 -21.61
C HIS A 128 7.36 -8.01 -20.63
N PHE A 129 8.00 -6.86 -20.53
CA PHE A 129 9.02 -6.63 -19.52
C PHE A 129 8.37 -6.15 -18.23
N VAL A 130 8.48 -6.95 -17.17
CA VAL A 130 7.84 -6.76 -15.88
C VAL A 130 8.88 -6.54 -14.80
N CYS A 131 8.61 -5.61 -13.90
CA CYS A 131 9.41 -5.42 -12.68
C CYS A 131 8.59 -5.78 -11.45
N VAL A 132 9.19 -6.58 -10.56
CA VAL A 132 8.68 -6.92 -9.24
C VAL A 132 9.50 -6.14 -8.20
N TYR A 133 8.85 -5.25 -7.49
CA TYR A 133 9.45 -4.37 -6.49
C TYR A 133 9.34 -4.98 -5.11
N LEU A 134 10.45 -5.07 -4.39
CA LEU A 134 10.56 -5.78 -3.13
C LEU A 134 10.98 -4.86 -1.99
N ASN A 135 10.54 -5.17 -0.77
CA ASN A 135 11.08 -4.57 0.45
C ASN A 135 12.34 -5.33 0.94
N THR A 136 12.92 -4.86 2.04
CA THR A 136 14.11 -5.48 2.67
C THR A 136 13.89 -6.92 3.17
N LYS A 137 12.64 -7.41 3.21
CA LYS A 137 12.27 -8.79 3.57
C LYS A 137 11.91 -9.63 2.34
N ASN A 138 12.25 -9.17 1.14
CA ASN A 138 11.90 -9.78 -0.15
C ASN A 138 10.38 -10.00 -0.35
N GLN A 139 9.56 -9.19 0.31
CA GLN A 139 8.12 -9.21 0.11
C GLN A 139 7.76 -8.33 -1.09
N VAL A 140 6.87 -8.81 -1.94
CA VAL A 140 6.38 -8.09 -3.12
C VAL A 140 5.58 -6.87 -2.68
N LEU A 141 6.10 -5.68 -2.99
CA LEU A 141 5.42 -4.40 -2.78
C LEU A 141 4.48 -4.08 -3.94
N HIS A 142 4.95 -4.34 -5.15
CA HIS A 142 4.26 -4.02 -6.39
C HIS A 142 4.83 -4.84 -7.55
N LYS A 143 4.02 -5.04 -8.57
CA LYS A 143 4.41 -5.60 -9.86
C LYS A 143 3.89 -4.67 -10.94
N GLN A 144 4.71 -4.38 -11.95
CA GLN A 144 4.32 -3.52 -13.06
C GLN A 144 4.96 -3.97 -14.37
N THR A 145 4.16 -4.01 -15.43
CA THR A 145 4.68 -4.10 -16.79
C THR A 145 5.24 -2.75 -17.19
N ILE A 146 6.54 -2.71 -17.51
CA ILE A 146 7.25 -1.49 -17.90
C ILE A 146 7.19 -1.28 -19.41
N PHE A 147 7.21 -2.37 -20.17
CA PHE A 147 7.25 -2.33 -21.62
C PHE A 147 6.55 -3.54 -22.23
N ILE A 148 5.95 -3.36 -23.40
CA ILE A 148 5.33 -4.41 -24.22
C ILE A 148 5.87 -4.29 -25.63
N GLY A 149 6.40 -5.37 -26.20
CA GLY A 149 6.99 -5.47 -27.54
C GLY A 149 8.37 -6.13 -27.50
N SER A 150 9.06 -6.23 -28.63
CA SER A 150 10.38 -6.84 -28.69
C SER A 150 11.40 -6.05 -27.87
N LEU A 151 12.12 -6.75 -26.99
CA LEU A 151 13.14 -6.15 -26.13
C LEU A 151 14.28 -5.60 -26.97
N ASN A 152 14.53 -4.32 -26.82
CA ASN A 152 15.70 -3.65 -27.35
C ASN A 152 16.28 -2.80 -26.22
N SER A 153 17.60 -2.78 -26.08
CA SER A 153 18.32 -2.04 -25.03
C SER A 153 17.99 -0.53 -24.98
N SER A 154 17.44 0.01 -26.06
CA SER A 154 16.99 1.40 -26.13
C SER A 154 15.59 1.63 -25.54
N ILE A 155 14.79 0.60 -25.31
CA ILE A 155 13.35 0.69 -25.03
C ILE A 155 13.07 0.54 -23.54
N VAL A 156 13.73 -0.38 -22.84
CA VAL A 156 13.62 -0.48 -21.38
C VAL A 156 14.48 0.62 -20.74
N HIS A 157 13.84 1.74 -20.47
CA HIS A 157 14.55 2.89 -19.91
C HIS A 157 14.68 2.77 -18.39
N PRO A 158 15.90 2.81 -17.82
CA PRO A 158 16.09 2.74 -16.36
C PRO A 158 15.22 3.72 -15.58
N ARG A 159 14.98 4.92 -16.12
CA ARG A 159 14.11 5.93 -15.51
C ARG A 159 12.71 5.38 -15.18
N GLU A 160 12.10 4.60 -16.08
CA GLU A 160 10.73 4.09 -15.85
C GLU A 160 10.74 2.96 -14.80
N VAL A 161 11.78 2.11 -14.79
CA VAL A 161 11.97 1.06 -13.79
C VAL A 161 12.16 1.67 -12.40
N PHE A 162 13.08 2.62 -12.26
CA PHE A 162 13.44 3.16 -10.94
C PHE A 162 12.46 4.23 -10.43
N LYS A 163 11.74 4.92 -11.30
CA LYS A 163 10.65 5.83 -10.89
C LYS A 163 9.62 5.13 -10.00
N GLU A 164 9.20 3.93 -10.38
CA GLU A 164 8.24 3.18 -9.57
C GLU A 164 8.89 2.60 -8.31
N ALA A 165 10.16 2.22 -8.37
CA ALA A 165 10.91 1.79 -7.20
C ALA A 165 10.96 2.88 -6.10
N PHE A 166 11.24 4.13 -6.47
CA PHE A 166 11.18 5.27 -5.55
C PHE A 166 9.78 5.50 -4.99
N ARG A 167 8.77 5.46 -5.87
CA ARG A 167 7.37 5.65 -5.46
C ARG A 167 6.92 4.62 -4.44
N ARG A 168 7.42 3.38 -4.54
CA ARG A 168 7.09 2.26 -3.65
C ARG A 168 8.06 2.11 -2.47
N SER A 169 9.10 2.92 -2.39
CA SER A 169 10.20 2.77 -1.41
C SER A 169 10.74 1.34 -1.45
N ALA A 170 10.96 0.81 -2.66
CA ALA A 170 11.49 -0.52 -2.87
C ALA A 170 12.96 -0.57 -2.47
N ALA A 171 13.36 -1.66 -1.80
CA ALA A 171 14.76 -1.93 -1.47
C ALA A 171 15.48 -2.62 -2.63
N SER A 172 14.74 -3.42 -3.41
CA SER A 172 15.29 -4.17 -4.55
C SER A 172 14.22 -4.46 -5.60
N ILE A 173 14.68 -4.89 -6.78
CA ILE A 173 13.84 -5.21 -7.93
C ILE A 173 14.26 -6.57 -8.48
N ILE A 174 13.29 -7.38 -8.93
CA ILE A 174 13.51 -8.50 -9.84
C ILE A 174 12.84 -8.12 -11.16
N CYS A 175 13.61 -8.22 -12.25
CA CYS A 175 13.11 -8.07 -13.60
C CYS A 175 12.65 -9.42 -14.15
N ALA A 176 11.65 -9.41 -15.01
CA ALA A 176 11.24 -10.59 -15.75
C ALA A 176 10.65 -10.20 -17.10
N HIS A 177 10.78 -11.07 -18.10
CA HIS A 177 10.04 -10.97 -19.34
C HIS A 177 9.71 -12.36 -19.90
N ASN A 178 8.70 -12.42 -20.74
CA ASN A 178 8.36 -13.66 -21.43
C ASN A 178 8.91 -13.67 -22.85
N HIS A 179 9.28 -14.86 -23.31
CA HIS A 179 9.52 -15.14 -24.72
C HIS A 179 8.29 -15.81 -25.33
N PRO A 180 7.56 -15.19 -26.26
CA PRO A 180 6.39 -15.79 -26.93
C PRO A 180 6.72 -17.10 -27.70
N SER A 181 7.99 -17.31 -28.05
CA SER A 181 8.46 -18.56 -28.64
C SER A 181 8.38 -19.77 -27.69
N GLY A 182 8.25 -19.52 -26.37
CA GLY A 182 8.30 -20.54 -25.32
C GLY A 182 9.72 -20.98 -24.92
N ASP A 183 10.75 -20.53 -25.63
CA ASP A 183 12.16 -20.82 -25.28
C ASP A 183 12.74 -19.69 -24.41
N PRO A 184 13.09 -19.93 -23.13
CA PRO A 184 13.63 -18.92 -22.24
C PRO A 184 15.14 -18.68 -22.40
N THR A 185 15.76 -19.09 -23.51
CA THR A 185 17.18 -18.84 -23.76
C THR A 185 17.45 -17.34 -23.85
N PRO A 186 18.37 -16.80 -23.03
CA PRO A 186 18.68 -15.36 -23.02
C PRO A 186 19.25 -14.88 -24.35
N SER A 187 18.77 -13.76 -24.84
CA SER A 187 19.39 -13.00 -25.93
C SER A 187 20.53 -12.12 -25.39
N LYS A 188 21.35 -11.59 -26.31
CA LYS A 188 22.36 -10.60 -25.96
C LYS A 188 21.72 -9.31 -25.42
N GLU A 189 20.64 -8.91 -26.01
CA GLU A 189 19.85 -7.73 -25.64
C GLU A 189 19.31 -7.84 -24.20
N ASP A 190 18.86 -9.01 -23.77
CA ASP A 190 18.41 -9.27 -22.40
C ASP A 190 19.54 -9.06 -21.39
N ILE A 191 20.73 -9.57 -21.73
CA ILE A 191 21.90 -9.44 -20.87
C ILE A 191 22.34 -7.97 -20.80
N ASP A 192 22.39 -7.27 -21.94
CA ASP A 192 22.83 -5.88 -22.01
C ASP A 192 21.87 -4.94 -21.25
N VAL A 193 20.55 -5.11 -21.41
CA VAL A 193 19.54 -4.39 -20.64
C VAL A 193 19.74 -4.62 -19.13
N THR A 194 19.93 -5.87 -18.74
CA THR A 194 20.08 -6.23 -17.33
C THR A 194 21.33 -5.59 -16.71
N LYS A 195 22.48 -5.67 -17.38
CA LYS A 195 23.72 -5.02 -16.93
C LYS A 195 23.55 -3.53 -16.74
N ARG A 196 22.89 -2.85 -17.69
CA ARG A 196 22.60 -1.42 -17.59
C ARG A 196 21.70 -1.10 -16.40
N LEU A 197 20.67 -1.91 -16.11
CA LEU A 197 19.80 -1.73 -14.94
C LEU A 197 20.59 -1.94 -13.64
N ILE A 198 21.48 -2.93 -13.57
CA ILE A 198 22.33 -3.18 -12.40
C ILE A 198 23.26 -1.99 -12.13
N GLU A 199 23.91 -1.46 -13.16
CA GLU A 199 24.77 -0.28 -13.02
C GLU A 199 23.98 0.93 -12.47
N CYS A 200 22.80 1.20 -13.04
CA CYS A 200 21.92 2.25 -12.53
C CYS A 200 21.49 1.99 -11.09
N GLY A 201 21.11 0.76 -10.77
CA GLY A 201 20.67 0.37 -9.42
C GLY A 201 21.75 0.58 -8.36
N ARG A 202 22.99 0.21 -8.66
CA ARG A 202 24.16 0.45 -7.78
C ARG A 202 24.38 1.93 -7.47
N LEU A 203 24.20 2.81 -8.45
CA LEU A 203 24.37 4.25 -8.27
C LEU A 203 23.31 4.87 -7.34
N ILE A 204 22.10 4.31 -7.32
CA ILE A 204 20.96 4.86 -6.57
C ILE A 204 20.61 4.05 -5.32
N GLY A 205 21.33 2.96 -5.03
CA GLY A 205 21.13 2.14 -3.84
C GLY A 205 19.88 1.25 -3.89
N ILE A 206 19.44 0.82 -5.09
CA ILE A 206 18.31 -0.11 -5.29
C ILE A 206 18.81 -1.28 -6.14
N ASP A 207 19.00 -2.45 -5.51
CA ASP A 207 19.59 -3.60 -6.18
C ASP A 207 18.64 -4.26 -7.18
N ILE A 208 19.18 -4.65 -8.35
CA ILE A 208 18.54 -5.61 -9.24
C ILE A 208 19.00 -7.01 -8.79
N LEU A 209 18.08 -7.76 -8.18
CA LEU A 209 18.41 -9.07 -7.59
C LEU A 209 18.56 -10.17 -8.62
N ASP A 210 17.73 -10.13 -9.67
CA ASP A 210 17.73 -11.12 -10.76
C ASP A 210 16.97 -10.58 -11.96
N HIS A 211 17.12 -11.28 -13.09
CA HIS A 211 16.30 -11.13 -14.28
C HIS A 211 15.88 -12.52 -14.78
N LEU A 212 14.58 -12.79 -14.78
CA LEU A 212 14.02 -14.07 -15.21
C LEU A 212 13.44 -13.97 -16.62
N ILE A 213 13.72 -14.97 -17.43
CA ILE A 213 13.10 -15.13 -18.73
C ILE A 213 12.11 -16.28 -18.64
N ILE A 214 10.86 -16.00 -18.94
CA ILE A 214 9.73 -16.94 -18.83
C ILE A 214 9.41 -17.52 -20.20
N GLY A 215 9.52 -18.84 -20.31
CA GLY A 215 9.07 -19.59 -21.48
C GLY A 215 7.84 -20.42 -21.20
N GLU A 216 7.59 -21.44 -22.02
CA GLU A 216 6.48 -22.38 -21.81
C GLU A 216 6.81 -23.36 -20.68
N LYS A 217 6.24 -23.13 -19.48
CA LYS A 217 6.48 -23.94 -18.25
C LYS A 217 7.96 -24.06 -17.85
N LYS A 218 8.81 -23.16 -18.33
CA LYS A 218 10.23 -23.11 -18.06
C LYS A 218 10.64 -21.66 -17.79
N TYR A 219 11.71 -21.48 -17.06
CA TYR A 219 12.31 -20.17 -16.88
C TYR A 219 13.86 -20.27 -16.87
N VAL A 220 14.49 -19.16 -17.09
CA VAL A 220 15.94 -18.99 -16.90
C VAL A 220 16.17 -17.79 -16.01
N SER A 221 16.97 -17.95 -14.96
CA SER A 221 17.53 -16.87 -14.15
C SER A 221 18.89 -16.47 -14.72
N LEU A 222 19.06 -15.20 -15.04
CA LEU A 222 20.34 -14.69 -15.51
C LEU A 222 21.40 -14.74 -14.41
N LYS A 223 21.00 -14.58 -13.16
CA LYS A 223 21.86 -14.70 -11.99
C LYS A 223 22.40 -16.12 -11.84
N GLU A 224 21.53 -17.14 -11.87
CA GLU A 224 21.94 -18.55 -11.77
C GLU A 224 22.84 -18.97 -12.92
N LYS A 225 22.68 -18.35 -14.09
CA LYS A 225 23.54 -18.58 -15.27
C LYS A 225 24.87 -17.81 -15.23
N GLY A 226 25.09 -16.96 -14.21
CA GLY A 226 26.33 -16.21 -14.05
C GLY A 226 26.48 -15.02 -15.00
N TYR A 227 25.38 -14.47 -15.50
CA TYR A 227 25.41 -13.27 -16.35
C TYR A 227 25.35 -11.96 -15.55
N LEU A 228 25.08 -12.03 -14.22
CA LEU A 228 24.94 -10.88 -13.32
C LEU A 228 26.06 -10.82 -12.30
#